data_068ad1668141499bf07a3c3538f27004
#
_entry.id   068ad1668141499bf07a3c3538f27004
#
_cell.length_a   1.000
_cell.length_b   1.000
_cell.length_c   1.000
_cell.angle_alpha   90.00
_cell.angle_beta   90.00
_cell.angle_gamma   90.00
#
_symmetry.space_group_name_H-M   'P 1'
#
loop_
_entity.id
_entity.type
_entity.pdbx_description
1 polymer ?
#
loop_
_entity_poly.entity_id
_entity_poly.type
_entity_poly.pdbx_seq_one_letter_code
_entity_poly.pdbx_strand_id
1 'polypeptide(L)'
;MIDLKFEKDLSQGITVIGSFYYPRCEYCDKAKELLKQNKKEYTFIQVDKKFFGKVMAETKSSSVPQIIIDGEYIGGYDDLVEYFKEETT
;
A
#
# COMPACT_ATOMS: atom_id res chain seq x y z
N MET A 1 -14.55 0.54 -2.25
CA MET A 1 -13.92 0.49 -0.92
C MET A 1 -13.36 -0.90 -0.65
N ILE A 2 -12.16 -0.99 -0.11
CA ILE A 2 -11.53 -2.26 0.23
C ILE A 2 -12.18 -2.83 1.48
N ASP A 3 -12.65 -4.08 1.40
CA ASP A 3 -13.28 -4.77 2.53
C ASP A 3 -12.31 -5.80 3.13
N LEU A 4 -11.17 -5.30 3.59
CA LEU A 4 -10.17 -6.11 4.28
C LEU A 4 -10.22 -5.79 5.76
N LYS A 5 -10.22 -6.83 6.59
CA LYS A 5 -10.27 -6.68 8.04
C LYS A 5 -8.87 -6.74 8.63
N PHE A 6 -8.34 -5.57 8.94
CA PHE A 6 -7.12 -5.41 9.71
C PHE A 6 -7.47 -4.86 11.08
N GLU A 7 -6.50 -4.90 12.00
CA GLU A 7 -6.65 -4.20 13.28
C GLU A 7 -6.74 -2.69 13.07
N LYS A 8 -6.09 -2.18 12.03
CA LYS A 8 -6.13 -0.78 11.66
C LYS A 8 -7.31 -0.52 10.72
N ASP A 9 -7.96 0.62 10.91
CA ASP A 9 -9.00 1.09 10.00
C ASP A 9 -8.36 1.59 8.70
N LEU A 10 -8.61 0.90 7.60
CA LEU A 10 -8.05 1.26 6.29
C LEU A 10 -8.81 2.39 5.59
N SER A 11 -9.96 2.80 6.14
CA SER A 11 -10.74 3.86 5.52
C SER A 11 -10.15 5.24 5.68
N GLN A 12 -9.11 5.37 6.51
CA GLN A 12 -8.45 6.65 6.78
C GLN A 12 -6.94 6.51 6.66
N GLY A 13 -6.33 7.52 6.02
CA GLY A 13 -4.88 7.62 5.92
C GLY A 13 -4.29 6.70 4.88
N ILE A 14 -2.97 6.58 4.92
CA ILE A 14 -2.20 5.82 3.93
C ILE A 14 -1.73 4.51 4.56
N THR A 15 -2.02 3.41 3.88
CA THR A 15 -1.56 2.08 4.28
C THR A 15 -0.77 1.45 3.16
N VAL A 16 0.42 0.97 3.47
CA VAL A 16 1.30 0.27 2.53
C VAL A 16 1.32 -1.20 2.95
N ILE A 17 0.90 -2.09 2.07
CA ILE A 17 0.83 -3.53 2.36
C ILE A 17 1.96 -4.24 1.64
N GLY A 18 2.81 -4.90 2.42
CA GLY A 18 3.83 -5.81 1.92
C GLY A 18 3.48 -7.23 2.29
N SER A 19 4.33 -8.18 1.89
CA SER A 19 4.11 -9.60 2.16
C SER A 19 5.38 -10.24 2.71
N PHE A 20 5.23 -11.12 3.70
CA PHE A 20 6.35 -11.94 4.19
C PHE A 20 6.89 -12.89 3.11
N TYR A 21 6.10 -13.13 2.07
CA TYR A 21 6.54 -13.90 0.90
C TYR A 21 7.63 -13.15 0.13
N TYR A 22 7.65 -11.81 0.21
CA TYR A 22 8.65 -10.97 -0.42
C TYR A 22 9.39 -10.18 0.66
N PRO A 23 10.30 -10.82 1.41
CA PRO A 23 10.96 -10.16 2.54
C PRO A 23 11.87 -9.00 2.15
N ARG A 24 12.33 -8.99 0.91
CA ARG A 24 13.13 -7.89 0.37
C ARG A 24 12.38 -7.22 -0.75
N CYS A 25 11.63 -6.20 -0.40
CA CYS A 25 10.83 -5.46 -1.38
C CYS A 25 11.45 -4.07 -1.58
N GLU A 26 12.22 -3.90 -2.66
CA GLU A 26 12.80 -2.61 -3.01
C GLU A 26 11.74 -1.53 -3.18
N TYR A 27 10.66 -1.88 -3.87
CA TYR A 27 9.59 -0.92 -4.12
C TYR A 27 8.81 -0.57 -2.87
N CYS A 28 8.75 -1.49 -1.90
CA CYS A 28 8.18 -1.15 -0.59
C CYS A 28 9.01 -0.08 0.09
N ASP A 29 10.34 -0.22 0.05
CA ASP A 29 11.26 0.76 0.63
C ASP A 29 11.17 2.10 -0.11
N LYS A 30 11.08 2.07 -1.43
CA LYS A 30 10.92 3.26 -2.25
C LYS A 30 9.61 3.99 -1.95
N ALA A 31 8.53 3.23 -1.74
CA ALA A 31 7.24 3.80 -1.39
C ALA A 31 7.29 4.50 -0.03
N LYS A 32 7.91 3.84 0.96
CA LYS A 32 8.10 4.43 2.29
C LYS A 32 8.91 5.72 2.21
N GLU A 33 9.99 5.71 1.45
CA GLU A 33 10.84 6.89 1.28
C GLU A 33 10.09 8.03 0.61
N LEU A 34 9.33 7.72 -0.43
CA LEU A 34 8.52 8.72 -1.13
C LEU A 34 7.51 9.37 -0.18
N LEU A 35 6.87 8.58 0.67
CA LEU A 35 5.93 9.10 1.66
C LEU A 35 6.63 10.02 2.66
N LYS A 36 7.81 9.64 3.13
CA LYS A 36 8.62 10.48 4.02
C LYS A 36 9.00 11.80 3.35
N GLN A 37 9.45 11.75 2.11
CA GLN A 37 9.84 12.95 1.35
C GLN A 37 8.67 13.92 1.19
N ASN A 38 7.45 13.39 1.11
CA ASN A 38 6.25 14.21 1.00
C ASN A 38 5.62 14.54 2.35
N LYS A 39 6.31 14.20 3.45
CA LYS A 39 5.87 14.46 4.83
C LYS A 39 4.50 13.88 5.13
N LYS A 40 4.24 12.68 4.60
CA LYS A 40 2.98 11.98 4.81
C LYS A 40 3.17 10.88 5.85
N GLU A 41 2.26 10.81 6.81
CA GLU A 41 2.22 9.70 7.74
C GLU A 41 1.60 8.49 7.05
N TYR A 42 2.11 7.30 7.36
CA TYR A 42 1.60 6.07 6.79
C TYR A 42 1.77 4.93 7.78
N THR A 43 1.04 3.84 7.52
CA THR A 43 1.21 2.59 8.26
C THR A 43 1.72 1.53 7.28
N PHE A 44 2.77 0.82 7.66
CA PHE A 44 3.25 -0.32 6.88
C PHE A 44 2.76 -1.60 7.55
N ILE A 45 2.10 -2.46 6.78
CA ILE A 45 1.59 -3.75 7.24
C ILE A 45 2.21 -4.83 6.36
N GLN A 46 2.88 -5.78 6.98
CA GLN A 46 3.41 -6.94 6.26
C GLN A 46 2.55 -8.14 6.63
N VAL A 47 1.98 -8.81 5.61
CA VAL A 47 1.03 -9.89 5.81
C VAL A 47 1.60 -11.22 5.37
N ASP A 48 1.07 -12.32 5.93
CA ASP A 48 1.49 -13.66 5.55
C ASP A 48 0.95 -14.02 4.16
N LYS A 49 1.42 -15.16 3.64
CA LYS A 49 1.06 -15.62 2.30
C LYS A 49 -0.43 -15.81 2.14
N LYS A 50 -1.07 -16.39 3.17
CA LYS A 50 -2.51 -16.67 3.13
C LYS A 50 -3.33 -15.37 3.10
N PHE A 51 -2.97 -14.43 3.96
CA PHE A 51 -3.67 -13.16 4.01
C PHE A 51 -3.39 -12.33 2.75
N PHE A 52 -2.18 -12.42 2.21
CA PHE A 52 -1.85 -11.73 0.96
C PHE A 52 -2.71 -12.24 -0.19
N GLY A 53 -3.08 -13.53 -0.18
CA GLY A 53 -4.01 -14.08 -1.15
C GLY A 53 -5.36 -13.35 -1.11
N LYS A 54 -5.84 -13.01 0.07
CA LYS A 54 -7.07 -12.22 0.22
C LYS A 54 -6.90 -10.81 -0.32
N VAL A 55 -5.74 -10.20 -0.04
CA VAL A 55 -5.43 -8.87 -0.57
C VAL A 55 -5.43 -8.89 -2.10
N MET A 56 -4.76 -9.87 -2.70
CA MET A 56 -4.72 -10.00 -4.15
C MET A 56 -6.12 -10.16 -4.75
N ALA A 57 -6.98 -10.92 -4.09
CA ALA A 57 -8.36 -11.12 -4.56
C ALA A 57 -9.15 -9.81 -4.55
N GLU A 58 -8.97 -8.99 -3.50
CA GLU A 58 -9.66 -7.72 -3.39
C GLU A 58 -9.13 -6.66 -4.36
N THR A 59 -7.82 -6.55 -4.48
CA THR A 59 -7.18 -5.51 -5.29
C THR A 59 -7.00 -5.94 -6.74
N LYS A 60 -7.11 -7.24 -7.01
CA LYS A 60 -6.85 -7.85 -8.33
C LYS A 60 -5.44 -7.58 -8.82
N SER A 61 -4.51 -7.49 -7.91
CA SER A 61 -3.10 -7.26 -8.18
C SER A 61 -2.26 -8.19 -7.32
N SER A 62 -1.21 -8.76 -7.92
CA SER A 62 -0.29 -9.67 -7.23
C SER A 62 1.03 -9.01 -6.87
N SER A 63 1.18 -7.73 -7.12
CA SER A 63 2.43 -7.02 -6.87
C SER A 63 2.50 -6.45 -5.46
N VAL A 64 3.71 -6.17 -4.98
CA VAL A 64 3.96 -5.43 -3.76
C VAL A 64 4.85 -4.24 -4.09
N PRO A 65 4.72 -3.12 -3.38
CA PRO A 65 3.73 -2.86 -2.33
C PRO A 65 2.33 -2.64 -2.90
N GLN A 66 1.31 -2.82 -2.06
CA GLN A 66 -0.04 -2.44 -2.42
C GLN A 66 -0.46 -1.30 -1.52
N ILE A 67 -0.88 -0.19 -2.11
CA ILE A 67 -1.07 1.07 -1.39
C ILE A 67 -2.55 1.43 -1.38
N ILE A 68 -3.06 1.67 -0.17
CA ILE A 68 -4.45 2.04 0.05
C ILE A 68 -4.47 3.42 0.71
N ILE A 69 -5.22 4.34 0.13
CA ILE A 69 -5.36 5.70 0.65
C ILE A 69 -6.83 5.98 0.89
N ASP A 70 -7.17 6.28 2.13
CA ASP A 70 -8.55 6.60 2.55
C ASP A 70 -9.56 5.54 2.09
N GLY A 71 -9.16 4.28 2.18
CA GLY A 71 -10.02 3.15 1.84
C GLY A 71 -10.02 2.75 0.38
N GLU A 72 -9.29 3.48 -0.46
CA GLU A 72 -9.20 3.17 -1.88
C GLU A 72 -7.84 2.58 -2.24
N TYR A 73 -7.87 1.48 -2.98
CA TYR A 73 -6.66 0.90 -3.52
C TYR A 73 -6.19 1.75 -4.71
N ILE A 74 -4.96 2.27 -4.63
CA ILE A 74 -4.42 3.11 -5.71
C ILE A 74 -3.40 2.38 -6.57
N GLY A 75 -2.84 1.28 -6.10
CA GLY A 75 -1.86 0.51 -6.85
C GLY A 75 -0.55 0.33 -6.12
N GLY A 76 0.53 0.23 -6.87
CA GLY A 76 1.87 0.06 -6.33
C GLY A 76 2.65 1.36 -6.27
N TYR A 77 3.99 1.22 -6.27
CA TYR A 77 4.87 2.38 -6.15
C TYR A 77 4.69 3.39 -7.29
N ASP A 78 4.60 2.91 -8.53
CA ASP A 78 4.43 3.82 -9.68
C ASP A 78 3.14 4.61 -9.59
N ASP A 79 2.09 3.97 -9.11
CA ASP A 79 0.80 4.63 -8.92
C ASP A 79 0.88 5.68 -7.81
N LEU A 80 1.67 5.42 -6.78
CA LEU A 80 1.90 6.39 -5.71
C LEU A 80 2.63 7.62 -6.24
N VAL A 81 3.62 7.43 -7.10
CA VAL A 81 4.34 8.55 -7.74
C VAL A 81 3.35 9.42 -8.53
N GLU A 82 2.50 8.79 -9.32
CA GLU A 82 1.48 9.53 -10.08
C GLU A 82 0.49 10.25 -9.18
N TYR A 83 0.10 9.62 -8.08
CA TYR A 83 -0.80 10.23 -7.11
C TYR A 83 -0.24 11.56 -6.59
N PHE A 84 1.05 11.58 -6.23
CA PHE A 84 1.67 12.80 -5.73
C PHE A 84 1.87 13.84 -6.82
N LYS A 85 2.12 13.43 -8.05
CA LYS A 85 2.21 14.37 -9.17
C LYS A 85 0.88 15.08 -9.40
N GLU A 86 -0.22 14.35 -9.36
CA GLU A 86 -1.55 14.93 -9.53
C GLU A 86 -1.90 15.86 -8.37
N GLU A 87 -1.48 15.52 -7.16
CA GLU A 87 -1.75 16.32 -5.97
C GLU A 87 -1.03 17.67 -6.03
N THR A 88 0.16 17.74 -6.64
CA THR A 88 0.98 18.94 -6.68
C THR A 88 0.66 19.86 -7.87
N THR A 89 -0.17 19.42 -8.78
CA THR A 89 -0.61 20.25 -9.91
C THR A 89 -1.99 20.79 -9.64
#